data_58adc2bf1aa24c136cb55d736d519690
#
_entry.id   58adc2bf1aa24c136cb55d736d519690
#
_cell.length_a   1.000
_cell.length_b   1.000
_cell.length_c   1.000
_cell.angle_alpha   90.00
_cell.angle_beta   90.00
_cell.angle_gamma   90.00
#
_symmetry.space_group_name_H-M   'P 1'
#
loop_
_entity.id
_entity.type
_entity.pdbx_description
1 polymer ?
#
loop_
_entity_poly.entity_id
_entity_poly.type
_entity_poly.pdbx_seq_one_letter_code
_entity_poly.pdbx_strand_id
1 'polypeptide(L)'
;MKKTIKTFALASLICISFIAKAQNTPKVSLYGFVRTDLIFDTRQTVYVREGNLNMFPTNELLDAHGNDINSSPMLNYSSIGSRLGVKATGPDILGAKVTGVLESEFFGISNATVNTLRLRHAYMKMNWVNQELLIGQTWHPLFTEECFPTVINFNTGIPFQPFNRSPQIRYTYTNNNFKLQLATLTERDFTTPGPAGASFTYLSNNAIPEFTAGAHYKRPSADSTKTFATGVVGEYKIFRPRMTTNTNVITTKKLSAAAAVLYAGYLTPKFDIKAKATYGQNMFNHLMIGGYAIRHFDVMPIDEDWDYTNLEVAAAWLNFTYKFNSKLHTGLFAGYAQNMGSKNNIYEWNDLNSYYGRAFDIAYLYRFSARIEYNVGKVQFGFEPEYSVAAYGNQRNSLGILQNNSENYPTSEIKEQNNIRLLGAVTYTF
;
A
#
# COMPACT_ATOMS: atom_id res chain seq x y z
N MET A 1 53.72 -11.67 4.93
CA MET A 1 52.56 -12.55 5.14
C MET A 1 52.35 -13.03 6.59
N LYS A 2 53.37 -13.31 7.40
CA LYS A 2 53.15 -13.79 8.81
C LYS A 2 52.67 -12.74 9.82
N LYS A 3 52.82 -11.43 9.59
CA LYS A 3 52.29 -10.38 10.48
C LYS A 3 50.80 -10.09 10.28
N THR A 4 50.29 -10.22 9.07
CA THR A 4 48.86 -9.95 8.74
C THR A 4 47.93 -11.02 9.31
N ILE A 5 48.37 -12.28 9.40
CA ILE A 5 47.59 -13.38 9.94
C ILE A 5 47.41 -13.24 11.47
N LYS A 6 48.41 -12.71 12.18
CA LYS A 6 48.29 -12.48 13.62
C LYS A 6 47.31 -11.35 13.99
N THR A 7 47.21 -10.32 13.15
CA THR A 7 46.26 -9.21 13.36
C THR A 7 44.80 -9.64 13.10
N PHE A 8 44.58 -10.52 12.13
CA PHE A 8 43.25 -11.07 11.87
C PHE A 8 42.77 -12.06 12.94
N ALA A 9 43.68 -12.89 13.47
CA ALA A 9 43.39 -13.79 14.57
C ALA A 9 43.13 -13.02 15.88
N LEU A 10 43.78 -11.89 16.13
CA LEU A 10 43.51 -11.06 17.30
C LEU A 10 42.18 -10.30 17.20
N ALA A 11 41.77 -9.85 16.01
CA ALA A 11 40.48 -9.20 15.76
C ALA A 11 39.32 -10.19 15.90
N SER A 12 39.48 -11.45 15.46
CA SER A 12 38.48 -12.49 15.66
C SER A 12 38.37 -12.95 17.13
N LEU A 13 39.45 -12.96 17.90
CA LEU A 13 39.39 -13.23 19.33
C LEU A 13 38.73 -12.12 20.14
N ILE A 14 38.89 -10.85 19.74
CA ILE A 14 38.22 -9.71 20.39
C ILE A 14 36.70 -9.75 20.13
N CYS A 15 36.24 -10.17 18.95
CA CYS A 15 34.82 -10.38 18.66
C CYS A 15 34.20 -11.53 19.49
N ILE A 16 34.96 -12.56 19.83
CA ILE A 16 34.46 -13.69 20.63
C ILE A 16 34.37 -13.35 22.12
N SER A 17 35.21 -12.45 22.65
CA SER A 17 35.20 -12.06 24.07
C SER A 17 34.07 -11.12 24.48
N PHE A 18 33.34 -10.51 23.52
CA PHE A 18 32.13 -9.72 23.82
C PHE A 18 30.84 -10.58 23.96
N ILE A 19 30.89 -11.88 23.65
CA ILE A 19 29.73 -12.78 23.73
C ILE A 19 29.52 -13.30 25.18
N ALA A 20 30.41 -13.08 26.12
CA ALA A 20 30.44 -13.77 27.41
C ALA A 20 29.78 -13.05 28.60
N LYS A 21 28.93 -12.03 28.41
CA LYS A 21 28.15 -11.40 29.48
C LYS A 21 26.73 -10.96 29.08
N ALA A 22 26.00 -11.78 28.34
CA ALA A 22 24.57 -11.57 28.15
C ALA A 22 23.82 -12.45 29.15
N GLN A 23 23.50 -11.91 30.29
CA GLN A 23 22.70 -12.55 31.35
C GLN A 23 21.20 -12.74 30.95
N ASN A 24 20.79 -12.34 29.71
CA ASN A 24 19.51 -12.62 29.12
C ASN A 24 19.70 -13.09 27.67
N THR A 25 19.57 -14.37 27.44
CA THR A 25 19.55 -14.94 26.09
C THR A 25 18.37 -14.35 25.33
N PRO A 26 18.57 -13.86 24.09
CA PRO A 26 17.47 -13.35 23.29
C PRO A 26 16.44 -14.47 23.05
N LYS A 27 15.16 -14.15 23.30
CA LYS A 27 14.06 -15.06 23.01
C LYS A 27 13.72 -14.91 21.52
N VAL A 28 13.91 -15.97 20.74
CA VAL A 28 13.55 -16.03 19.32
C VAL A 28 12.30 -16.86 19.15
N SER A 29 11.32 -16.36 18.40
CA SER A 29 10.11 -17.08 18.03
C SER A 29 9.88 -17.03 16.52
N LEU A 30 9.52 -18.18 15.95
CA LEU A 30 9.03 -18.28 14.58
C LEU A 30 7.52 -18.09 14.57
N TYR A 31 7.02 -17.49 13.49
CA TYR A 31 5.59 -17.35 13.24
C TYR A 31 5.34 -17.29 11.74
N GLY A 32 4.12 -17.59 11.35
CA GLY A 32 3.76 -17.51 9.94
C GLY A 32 2.49 -18.26 9.62
N PHE A 33 2.27 -18.45 8.34
CA PHE A 33 1.17 -19.26 7.84
C PHE A 33 1.46 -19.80 6.43
N VAL A 34 0.87 -20.93 6.14
CA VAL A 34 0.73 -21.45 4.78
C VAL A 34 -0.68 -21.12 4.32
N ARG A 35 -0.81 -20.51 3.15
CA ARG A 35 -2.08 -20.11 2.57
C ARG A 35 -2.17 -20.48 1.12
N THR A 36 -3.32 -20.99 0.71
CA THR A 36 -3.67 -21.21 -0.70
C THR A 36 -4.97 -20.49 -1.00
N ASP A 37 -4.96 -19.70 -2.08
CA ASP A 37 -6.08 -18.99 -2.62
C ASP A 37 -6.55 -19.66 -3.92
N LEU A 38 -7.87 -19.81 -4.07
CA LEU A 38 -8.57 -20.14 -5.30
C LEU A 38 -9.25 -18.87 -5.79
N ILE A 39 -8.86 -18.38 -6.96
CA ILE A 39 -9.30 -17.09 -7.48
C ILE A 39 -9.94 -17.32 -8.84
N PHE A 40 -11.23 -17.00 -8.96
CA PHE A 40 -11.95 -16.98 -10.23
C PHE A 40 -12.46 -15.56 -10.50
N ASP A 41 -12.16 -15.01 -11.67
CA ASP A 41 -12.65 -13.73 -12.16
C ASP A 41 -13.46 -13.93 -13.43
N THR A 42 -14.59 -13.25 -13.57
CA THR A 42 -15.44 -13.31 -14.78
C THR A 42 -14.88 -12.50 -15.94
N ARG A 43 -13.90 -11.62 -15.67
CA ARG A 43 -13.27 -10.72 -16.62
C ARG A 43 -11.79 -10.57 -16.29
N GLN A 44 -10.96 -10.20 -17.27
CA GLN A 44 -9.57 -9.79 -17.02
C GLN A 44 -9.54 -8.58 -16.08
N THR A 45 -8.54 -8.55 -15.19
CA THR A 45 -8.38 -7.48 -14.19
C THR A 45 -6.99 -6.89 -14.21
N VAL A 46 -6.87 -5.63 -13.83
CA VAL A 46 -5.59 -5.02 -13.50
C VAL A 46 -5.19 -5.48 -12.10
N TYR A 47 -4.05 -6.13 -12.00
CA TYR A 47 -3.56 -6.71 -10.77
C TYR A 47 -2.03 -6.63 -10.65
N VAL A 48 -1.54 -6.88 -9.46
CA VAL A 48 -0.13 -7.20 -9.19
C VAL A 48 -0.05 -8.56 -8.51
N ARG A 49 1.09 -9.25 -8.69
CA ARG A 49 1.35 -10.55 -8.05
C ARG A 49 0.32 -11.62 -8.43
N GLU A 50 0.15 -11.83 -9.74
CA GLU A 50 -0.69 -12.90 -10.31
C GLU A 50 -2.12 -12.93 -9.76
N GLY A 51 -2.76 -11.77 -9.64
CA GLY A 51 -4.15 -11.65 -9.19
C GLY A 51 -4.34 -11.59 -7.68
N ASN A 52 -3.32 -11.84 -6.86
CA ASN A 52 -3.43 -11.74 -5.39
C ASN A 52 -3.66 -10.29 -4.91
N LEU A 53 -3.11 -9.31 -5.63
CA LEU A 53 -3.38 -7.90 -5.38
C LEU A 53 -4.24 -7.34 -6.51
N ASN A 54 -5.52 -7.69 -6.50
CA ASN A 54 -6.52 -7.23 -7.47
C ASN A 54 -6.87 -5.76 -7.25
N MET A 55 -6.86 -4.99 -8.32
CA MET A 55 -7.17 -3.56 -8.27
C MET A 55 -8.56 -3.25 -8.84
N PHE A 56 -8.78 -3.50 -10.13
CA PHE A 56 -10.02 -3.18 -10.83
C PHE A 56 -10.13 -3.98 -12.15
N PRO A 57 -11.35 -4.15 -12.74
CA PRO A 57 -11.52 -4.78 -14.04
C PRO A 57 -10.81 -3.98 -15.14
N THR A 58 -10.25 -4.67 -16.15
CA THR A 58 -9.67 -4.04 -17.34
C THR A 58 -10.73 -3.39 -18.21
N ASN A 59 -10.33 -2.38 -18.99
CA ASN A 59 -11.20 -1.78 -20.02
C ASN A 59 -11.57 -2.78 -21.10
N GLU A 60 -12.59 -2.48 -21.87
CA GLU A 60 -12.93 -3.18 -23.11
C GLU A 60 -11.75 -3.11 -24.10
N LEU A 61 -11.46 -4.24 -24.74
CA LEU A 61 -10.48 -4.36 -25.82
C LEU A 61 -11.11 -5.18 -26.95
N LEU A 62 -11.56 -4.51 -27.98
CA LEU A 62 -12.26 -5.17 -29.09
C LEU A 62 -11.28 -5.87 -30.04
N ASP A 63 -11.60 -7.09 -30.45
CA ASP A 63 -10.95 -7.79 -31.55
C ASP A 63 -11.43 -7.24 -32.91
N ALA A 64 -10.92 -7.81 -34.00
CA ALA A 64 -11.29 -7.42 -35.36
C ALA A 64 -12.76 -7.69 -35.70
N HIS A 65 -13.47 -8.48 -34.90
CA HIS A 65 -14.89 -8.81 -35.07
C HIS A 65 -15.81 -8.08 -34.09
N GLY A 66 -15.25 -7.19 -33.24
CA GLY A 66 -15.98 -6.42 -32.25
C GLY A 66 -16.26 -7.18 -30.94
N ASN A 67 -15.59 -8.30 -30.67
CA ASN A 67 -15.72 -9.01 -29.40
C ASN A 67 -14.73 -8.46 -28.36
N ASP A 68 -15.15 -8.34 -27.13
CA ASP A 68 -14.28 -7.86 -26.06
C ASP A 68 -13.36 -9.00 -25.56
N ILE A 69 -12.07 -8.93 -25.90
CA ILE A 69 -11.02 -9.87 -25.48
C ILE A 69 -10.94 -9.93 -23.93
N ASN A 70 -11.12 -8.82 -23.26
CA ASN A 70 -11.01 -8.73 -21.82
C ASN A 70 -12.24 -9.27 -21.08
N SER A 71 -13.32 -9.65 -21.76
CA SER A 71 -14.46 -10.34 -21.15
C SER A 71 -14.18 -11.82 -20.84
N SER A 72 -12.97 -12.31 -21.16
CA SER A 72 -12.54 -13.69 -20.90
C SER A 72 -12.33 -13.95 -19.41
N PRO A 73 -12.88 -15.03 -18.83
CA PRO A 73 -12.69 -15.35 -17.43
C PRO A 73 -11.27 -15.84 -17.12
N MET A 74 -10.88 -15.74 -15.84
CA MET A 74 -9.59 -16.20 -15.31
C MET A 74 -9.80 -17.15 -14.13
N LEU A 75 -8.97 -18.19 -14.04
CA LEU A 75 -8.89 -19.06 -12.87
C LEU A 75 -7.43 -19.22 -12.44
N ASN A 76 -7.15 -19.02 -11.17
CA ASN A 76 -5.80 -19.20 -10.60
C ASN A 76 -5.85 -19.88 -9.25
N TYR A 77 -4.86 -20.75 -8.98
CA TYR A 77 -4.54 -21.26 -7.64
C TYR A 77 -3.21 -20.67 -7.22
N SER A 78 -3.17 -20.01 -6.07
CA SER A 78 -1.99 -19.28 -5.62
C SER A 78 -1.65 -19.58 -4.17
N SER A 79 -0.39 -19.93 -3.90
CA SER A 79 0.14 -20.13 -2.54
C SER A 79 1.24 -19.13 -2.17
N ILE A 80 1.55 -18.19 -3.06
CA ILE A 80 2.63 -17.20 -2.89
C ILE A 80 2.40 -16.22 -1.73
N GLY A 81 1.16 -16.14 -1.22
CA GLY A 81 0.82 -15.37 -0.03
C GLY A 81 1.31 -15.98 1.29
N SER A 82 1.82 -17.23 1.27
CA SER A 82 2.39 -17.90 2.45
C SER A 82 3.54 -17.10 3.04
N ARG A 83 3.65 -17.10 4.37
CA ARG A 83 4.50 -16.15 5.10
C ARG A 83 5.32 -16.83 6.18
N LEU A 84 6.56 -16.37 6.33
CA LEU A 84 7.46 -16.76 7.39
C LEU A 84 8.04 -15.53 8.08
N GLY A 85 8.02 -15.48 9.40
CA GLY A 85 8.57 -14.43 10.21
C GLY A 85 9.37 -14.92 11.41
N VAL A 86 10.32 -14.10 11.80
CA VAL A 86 11.14 -14.28 13.01
C VAL A 86 10.98 -13.04 13.88
N LYS A 87 10.67 -13.26 15.15
CA LYS A 87 10.66 -12.21 16.17
C LYS A 87 11.69 -12.52 17.24
N ALA A 88 12.63 -11.60 17.46
CA ALA A 88 13.64 -11.70 18.51
C ALA A 88 13.40 -10.59 19.55
N THR A 89 13.38 -10.97 20.83
CA THR A 89 13.36 -10.00 21.96
C THR A 89 14.69 -10.11 22.66
N GLY A 90 15.43 -8.99 22.71
CA GLY A 90 16.74 -8.91 23.34
C GLY A 90 16.68 -8.41 24.79
N PRO A 91 17.85 -8.25 25.43
CA PRO A 91 17.97 -7.56 26.69
C PRO A 91 17.51 -6.09 26.52
N ASP A 92 17.16 -5.46 27.65
CA ASP A 92 16.83 -4.05 27.68
C ASP A 92 18.06 -3.21 27.34
N ILE A 93 17.90 -2.23 26.44
CA ILE A 93 18.96 -1.32 25.99
C ILE A 93 18.48 0.11 26.25
N LEU A 94 19.28 0.92 26.96
CA LEU A 94 18.94 2.29 27.31
C LEU A 94 17.57 2.41 28.03
N GLY A 95 17.21 1.43 28.83
CA GLY A 95 15.93 1.37 29.53
C GLY A 95 14.73 1.01 28.65
N ALA A 96 14.95 0.68 27.37
CA ALA A 96 13.91 0.24 26.45
C ALA A 96 13.92 -1.27 26.28
N LYS A 97 12.74 -1.87 26.15
CA LYS A 97 12.58 -3.27 25.67
C LYS A 97 12.81 -3.30 24.16
N VAL A 98 13.78 -4.10 23.72
CA VAL A 98 14.15 -4.19 22.30
C VAL A 98 13.52 -5.41 21.65
N THR A 99 12.93 -5.21 20.46
CA THR A 99 12.37 -6.27 19.61
C THR A 99 12.86 -6.09 18.19
N GLY A 100 13.38 -7.15 17.59
CA GLY A 100 13.65 -7.23 16.16
C GLY A 100 12.61 -8.10 15.47
N VAL A 101 12.21 -7.73 14.25
CA VAL A 101 11.28 -8.50 13.41
C VAL A 101 11.85 -8.60 12.01
N LEU A 102 11.84 -9.82 11.47
CA LEU A 102 12.11 -10.11 10.06
C LEU A 102 10.95 -10.96 9.53
N GLU A 103 10.29 -10.50 8.47
CA GLU A 103 9.16 -11.21 7.86
C GLU A 103 9.25 -11.17 6.34
N SER A 104 8.95 -12.30 5.71
CA SER A 104 9.00 -12.49 4.26
C SER A 104 7.82 -13.31 3.75
N GLU A 105 7.52 -13.17 2.45
CA GLU A 105 6.53 -13.94 1.69
C GLU A 105 7.02 -14.17 0.26
N PHE A 106 6.31 -14.96 -0.56
CA PHE A 106 6.76 -15.38 -1.89
C PHE A 106 6.17 -14.54 -3.05
N PHE A 107 5.71 -13.34 -2.80
CA PHE A 107 5.15 -12.46 -3.83
C PHE A 107 6.16 -11.90 -4.85
N GLY A 108 7.48 -11.99 -4.56
CA GLY A 108 8.49 -11.32 -5.38
C GLY A 108 8.29 -9.81 -5.43
N ILE A 109 9.02 -9.13 -6.33
CA ILE A 109 8.93 -7.68 -6.53
C ILE A 109 8.13 -7.28 -7.77
N SER A 110 7.86 -8.22 -8.66
CA SER A 110 7.07 -8.05 -9.90
C SER A 110 6.32 -9.34 -10.22
N ASN A 111 5.43 -9.35 -11.22
CA ASN A 111 4.81 -10.59 -11.70
C ASN A 111 5.86 -11.57 -12.26
N ALA A 112 6.92 -11.08 -12.87
CA ALA A 112 8.00 -11.93 -13.39
C ALA A 112 8.87 -12.59 -12.30
N THR A 113 8.77 -12.14 -11.05
CA THR A 113 9.59 -12.62 -9.92
C THR A 113 8.77 -13.27 -8.81
N VAL A 114 7.50 -13.60 -9.05
CA VAL A 114 6.69 -14.40 -8.10
C VAL A 114 7.38 -15.73 -7.80
N ASN A 115 7.10 -16.31 -6.64
CA ASN A 115 7.81 -17.43 -6.00
C ASN A 115 9.21 -17.09 -5.45
N THR A 116 9.74 -15.88 -5.67
CA THR A 116 10.95 -15.45 -4.95
C THR A 116 10.59 -14.83 -3.60
N LEU A 117 11.44 -15.07 -2.62
CA LEU A 117 11.25 -14.55 -1.26
C LEU A 117 11.40 -13.02 -1.28
N ARG A 118 10.38 -12.31 -0.77
CA ARG A 118 10.36 -10.85 -0.66
C ARG A 118 10.35 -10.41 0.79
N LEU A 119 11.18 -9.41 1.12
CA LEU A 119 11.15 -8.77 2.42
C LEU A 119 9.88 -7.96 2.60
N ARG A 120 9.15 -8.23 3.69
CA ARG A 120 7.96 -7.47 4.12
C ARG A 120 8.30 -6.52 5.24
N HIS A 121 8.73 -7.09 6.35
CA HIS A 121 9.12 -6.36 7.55
C HIS A 121 10.56 -6.71 7.92
N ALA A 122 11.36 -5.68 8.22
CA ALA A 122 12.70 -5.79 8.76
C ALA A 122 12.95 -4.56 9.62
N TYR A 123 12.65 -4.65 10.91
CA TYR A 123 12.81 -3.51 11.80
C TYR A 123 13.25 -3.89 13.20
N MET A 124 13.89 -2.94 13.86
CA MET A 124 14.11 -2.92 15.29
C MET A 124 13.14 -1.94 15.93
N LYS A 125 12.59 -2.31 17.08
CA LYS A 125 11.71 -1.48 17.89
C LYS A 125 12.22 -1.40 19.31
N MET A 126 12.32 -0.19 19.84
CA MET A 126 12.68 0.14 21.21
C MET A 126 11.44 0.73 21.89
N ASN A 127 10.99 0.10 22.99
CA ASN A 127 9.80 0.51 23.72
C ASN A 127 10.17 0.92 25.13
N TRP A 128 9.89 2.17 25.48
CA TRP A 128 9.85 2.70 26.83
C TRP A 128 8.39 2.74 27.35
N VAL A 129 8.17 3.28 28.52
CA VAL A 129 6.82 3.32 29.11
C VAL A 129 5.80 4.02 28.21
N ASN A 130 6.13 5.21 27.71
CA ASN A 130 5.24 6.07 26.92
C ASN A 130 5.79 6.38 25.51
N GLN A 131 6.91 5.79 25.14
CA GLN A 131 7.62 6.12 23.91
C GLN A 131 8.03 4.85 23.15
N GLU A 132 8.02 4.94 21.85
CA GLU A 132 8.50 3.90 20.94
C GLU A 132 9.37 4.55 19.86
N LEU A 133 10.53 3.96 19.60
CA LEU A 133 11.34 4.24 18.44
C LEU A 133 11.40 2.99 17.57
N LEU A 134 10.96 3.09 16.31
CA LEU A 134 11.05 2.04 15.30
C LEU A 134 12.02 2.49 14.21
N ILE A 135 12.97 1.61 13.85
CA ILE A 135 13.94 1.84 12.78
C ILE A 135 13.92 0.61 11.86
N GLY A 136 13.63 0.80 10.57
CA GLY A 136 13.62 -0.25 9.55
C GLY A 136 12.36 -0.24 8.70
N GLN A 137 12.14 -1.30 7.94
CA GLN A 137 11.04 -1.42 6.99
C GLN A 137 9.81 -2.04 7.65
N THR A 138 8.68 -1.33 7.60
CA THR A 138 7.37 -1.83 8.01
C THR A 138 6.25 -1.05 7.31
N TRP A 139 4.98 -1.30 7.70
CA TRP A 139 3.84 -0.58 7.15
C TRP A 139 4.05 0.93 7.17
N HIS A 140 3.75 1.54 6.04
CA HIS A 140 3.68 2.99 5.91
C HIS A 140 2.61 3.55 6.87
N PRO A 141 2.84 4.69 7.56
CA PRO A 141 1.88 5.24 8.52
C PRO A 141 0.46 5.48 7.97
N LEU A 142 0.32 5.84 6.69
CA LEU A 142 -0.99 5.99 6.03
C LEU A 142 -1.79 4.67 5.93
N PHE A 143 -1.15 3.49 6.01
CA PHE A 143 -1.87 2.22 6.08
C PHE A 143 -2.75 2.12 7.33
N THR A 144 -2.33 2.76 8.44
CA THR A 144 -3.00 2.79 9.76
C THR A 144 -3.37 1.39 10.25
N GLU A 145 -2.40 0.70 10.87
CA GLU A 145 -2.58 -0.67 11.39
C GLU A 145 -3.72 -0.79 12.42
N GLU A 146 -4.13 0.32 13.03
CA GLU A 146 -5.27 0.39 13.94
C GLU A 146 -6.63 0.20 13.26
N CYS A 147 -6.71 0.50 11.95
CA CYS A 147 -7.96 0.46 11.19
C CYS A 147 -7.71 0.13 9.72
N PHE A 148 -7.76 -1.16 9.39
CA PHE A 148 -7.75 -1.65 8.01
C PHE A 148 -8.90 -2.66 7.83
N PRO A 149 -9.39 -2.88 6.60
CA PRO A 149 -10.55 -3.74 6.37
C PRO A 149 -10.21 -5.19 6.65
N THR A 150 -11.15 -5.91 7.22
CA THR A 150 -11.09 -7.35 7.39
C THR A 150 -11.76 -7.97 6.18
N VAL A 151 -10.99 -8.54 5.26
CA VAL A 151 -11.41 -9.20 4.01
C VAL A 151 -10.60 -10.49 3.85
N ILE A 152 -11.10 -11.46 3.09
CA ILE A 152 -10.32 -12.67 2.74
C ILE A 152 -9.29 -12.32 1.67
N ASN A 153 -9.66 -11.44 0.73
CA ASN A 153 -8.77 -11.02 -0.34
C ASN A 153 -7.46 -10.44 0.21
N PHE A 154 -6.34 -10.98 -0.28
CA PHE A 154 -5.00 -10.58 0.17
C PHE A 154 -4.68 -9.09 -0.08
N ASN A 155 -5.44 -8.46 -0.96
CA ASN A 155 -5.30 -7.05 -1.32
C ASN A 155 -5.65 -6.07 -0.19
N THR A 156 -6.30 -6.53 0.88
CA THR A 156 -6.58 -5.74 2.09
C THR A 156 -7.25 -4.38 1.78
N GLY A 157 -8.18 -4.37 0.81
CA GLY A 157 -8.98 -3.20 0.44
C GLY A 157 -8.34 -2.23 -0.56
N ILE A 158 -7.22 -2.56 -1.23
CA ILE A 158 -6.75 -1.73 -2.36
C ILE A 158 -7.74 -1.83 -3.54
N PRO A 159 -7.86 -0.77 -4.35
CA PRO A 159 -7.16 0.52 -4.34
C PRO A 159 -7.86 1.63 -3.50
N PHE A 160 -8.69 1.28 -2.53
CA PHE A 160 -9.51 2.21 -1.74
C PHE A 160 -8.81 2.72 -0.47
N GLN A 161 -7.59 2.26 -0.20
CA GLN A 161 -6.76 2.71 0.90
C GLN A 161 -5.27 2.60 0.56
N PRO A 162 -4.42 3.41 1.21
CA PRO A 162 -2.98 3.28 1.08
C PRO A 162 -2.48 1.90 1.52
N PHE A 163 -1.61 1.29 0.69
CA PHE A 163 -0.99 0.01 0.94
C PHE A 163 0.47 0.06 0.50
N ASN A 164 1.39 0.22 1.43
CA ASN A 164 2.83 0.24 1.18
C ASN A 164 3.60 -0.15 2.44
N ARG A 165 4.83 -0.62 2.27
CA ARG A 165 5.82 -0.80 3.33
C ARG A 165 7.08 -0.07 2.95
N SER A 166 7.59 0.74 3.88
CA SER A 166 8.70 1.66 3.63
C SER A 166 9.75 1.56 4.72
N PRO A 167 11.05 1.65 4.38
CA PRO A 167 12.10 1.92 5.35
C PRO A 167 11.83 3.26 6.03
N GLN A 168 11.90 3.30 7.36
CA GLN A 168 11.51 4.45 8.15
C GLN A 168 12.23 4.54 9.48
N ILE A 169 12.32 5.76 10.00
CA ILE A 169 12.59 6.07 11.40
C ILE A 169 11.31 6.70 11.95
N ARG A 170 10.66 6.03 12.92
CA ARG A 170 9.36 6.41 13.44
C ARG A 170 9.42 6.55 14.95
N TYR A 171 9.08 7.72 15.45
CA TYR A 171 8.90 7.99 16.86
C TYR A 171 7.42 8.05 17.20
N THR A 172 7.04 7.40 18.28
CA THR A 172 5.65 7.38 18.78
C THR A 172 5.64 7.73 20.25
N TYR A 173 4.80 8.68 20.62
CA TYR A 173 4.50 9.02 22.00
C TYR A 173 3.06 8.65 22.32
N THR A 174 2.85 7.90 23.42
CA THR A 174 1.53 7.46 23.87
C THR A 174 1.28 7.97 25.28
N ASN A 175 0.14 8.65 25.46
CA ASN A 175 -0.31 9.11 26.77
C ASN A 175 -1.79 8.73 26.95
N ASN A 176 -2.07 7.81 27.86
CA ASN A 176 -3.40 7.24 28.05
C ASN A 176 -4.00 6.72 26.72
N ASN A 177 -5.07 7.36 26.26
CA ASN A 177 -5.80 7.01 25.05
C ASN A 177 -5.25 7.68 23.77
N PHE A 178 -4.32 8.62 23.90
CA PHE A 178 -3.78 9.39 22.79
C PHE A 178 -2.40 8.86 22.37
N LYS A 179 -2.19 8.77 21.06
CA LYS A 179 -0.91 8.41 20.45
C LYS A 179 -0.56 9.44 19.37
N LEU A 180 0.61 10.05 19.49
CA LEU A 180 1.20 10.92 18.48
C LEU A 180 2.34 10.18 17.80
N GLN A 181 2.45 10.31 16.48
CA GLN A 181 3.43 9.61 15.67
C GLN A 181 4.08 10.57 14.68
N LEU A 182 5.40 10.51 14.56
CA LEU A 182 6.19 11.20 13.53
C LEU A 182 7.11 10.20 12.88
N ALA A 183 7.26 10.26 11.55
CA ALA A 183 8.22 9.43 10.85
C ALA A 183 8.86 10.15 9.66
N THR A 184 10.08 9.70 9.34
CA THR A 184 10.76 9.97 8.07
C THR A 184 10.91 8.65 7.33
N LEU A 185 10.66 8.66 6.01
CA LEU A 185 10.59 7.46 5.21
C LEU A 185 11.34 7.61 3.88
N THR A 186 11.65 6.46 3.29
CA THR A 186 12.04 6.33 1.88
C THR A 186 11.15 5.29 1.22
N GLU A 187 11.09 5.26 -0.11
CA GLU A 187 10.28 4.29 -0.84
C GLU A 187 11.04 2.97 -1.06
N ARG A 188 10.32 1.82 -1.01
CA ARG A 188 10.92 0.52 -1.29
C ARG A 188 9.96 -0.52 -1.90
N ASP A 189 8.84 -0.83 -1.27
CA ASP A 189 7.95 -1.93 -1.68
C ASP A 189 7.18 -1.56 -2.97
N PHE A 190 6.54 -0.40 -2.95
CA PHE A 190 5.98 0.28 -4.11
C PHE A 190 6.53 1.70 -4.15
N THR A 191 6.86 2.18 -5.34
CA THR A 191 7.66 3.39 -5.53
C THR A 191 6.95 4.37 -6.46
N THR A 192 7.31 5.65 -6.38
CA THR A 192 6.80 6.72 -7.24
C THR A 192 7.04 6.38 -8.72
N PRO A 193 6.04 6.62 -9.61
CA PRO A 193 6.21 6.46 -11.05
C PRO A 193 7.04 7.58 -11.65
N GLY A 194 7.53 7.38 -12.86
CA GLY A 194 8.25 8.42 -13.60
C GLY A 194 8.63 7.98 -15.01
N PRO A 195 9.40 8.78 -15.74
CA PRO A 195 9.75 8.54 -17.15
C PRO A 195 10.44 7.18 -17.41
N ALA A 196 11.16 6.65 -16.42
CA ALA A 196 11.81 5.32 -16.52
C ALA A 196 11.00 4.22 -15.78
N GLY A 197 9.70 4.40 -15.61
CA GLY A 197 8.84 3.51 -14.81
C GLY A 197 8.87 3.84 -13.32
N ALA A 198 8.36 2.95 -12.48
CA ALA A 198 8.33 3.15 -11.03
C ALA A 198 9.72 2.90 -10.40
N SER A 199 10.24 3.87 -9.64
CA SER A 199 11.58 3.79 -9.03
C SER A 199 11.66 4.59 -7.73
N PHE A 200 12.40 4.07 -6.76
CA PHE A 200 12.75 4.79 -5.52
C PHE A 200 13.67 6.00 -5.77
N THR A 201 14.33 6.04 -6.94
CA THR A 201 15.29 7.08 -7.27
C THR A 201 14.66 8.46 -7.37
N TYR A 202 13.39 8.56 -7.74
CA TYR A 202 12.70 9.85 -7.82
C TYR A 202 12.60 10.55 -6.46
N LEU A 203 12.33 9.82 -5.40
CA LEU A 203 12.37 10.35 -4.04
C LEU A 203 13.83 10.57 -3.59
N SER A 204 14.71 9.58 -3.78
CA SER A 204 16.11 9.62 -3.32
C SER A 204 16.91 10.75 -3.94
N ASN A 205 16.72 11.05 -5.24
CA ASN A 205 17.44 12.10 -5.95
C ASN A 205 17.07 13.52 -5.50
N ASN A 206 16.03 13.64 -4.67
CA ASN A 206 15.70 14.90 -4.02
C ASN A 206 16.54 15.16 -2.76
N ALA A 207 17.15 14.11 -2.16
CA ALA A 207 17.93 14.14 -0.90
C ALA A 207 17.09 14.60 0.34
N ILE A 208 15.76 14.57 0.24
CA ILE A 208 14.83 14.90 1.33
C ILE A 208 13.94 13.67 1.52
N PRO A 209 13.83 13.10 2.75
CA PRO A 209 12.93 11.99 2.99
C PRO A 209 11.46 12.44 2.91
N GLU A 210 10.60 11.49 2.79
CA GLU A 210 9.18 11.68 3.02
C GLU A 210 8.93 11.85 4.52
N PHE A 211 7.93 12.66 4.88
CA PHE A 211 7.53 12.93 6.27
C PHE A 211 6.09 12.50 6.49
N THR A 212 5.83 11.88 7.65
CA THR A 212 4.46 11.62 8.10
C THR A 212 4.27 12.09 9.53
N ALA A 213 3.03 12.55 9.81
CA ALA A 213 2.59 12.90 11.15
C ALA A 213 1.20 12.30 11.41
N GLY A 214 0.99 11.68 12.57
CA GLY A 214 -0.27 11.05 12.93
C GLY A 214 -0.69 11.36 14.36
N ALA A 215 -2.02 11.54 14.54
CA ALA A 215 -2.67 11.62 15.83
C ALA A 215 -3.77 10.58 15.91
N HIS A 216 -3.72 9.76 16.96
CA HIS A 216 -4.62 8.62 17.13
C HIS A 216 -5.24 8.65 18.52
N TYR A 217 -6.49 8.25 18.60
CA TYR A 217 -7.21 8.08 19.85
C TYR A 217 -7.78 6.67 19.91
N LYS A 218 -7.50 5.95 21.00
CA LYS A 218 -7.99 4.59 21.21
C LYS A 218 -8.51 4.47 22.65
N ARG A 219 -9.81 4.20 22.80
CA ARG A 219 -10.46 4.06 24.09
C ARG A 219 -11.10 2.68 24.23
N PRO A 220 -10.57 1.80 25.09
CA PRO A 220 -11.28 0.60 25.51
C PRO A 220 -12.45 0.99 26.43
N SER A 221 -13.51 0.17 26.47
CA SER A 221 -14.55 0.25 27.50
C SER A 221 -13.97 -0.14 28.86
N ALA A 222 -14.68 0.17 29.95
CA ALA A 222 -14.23 -0.13 31.31
C ALA A 222 -13.97 -1.64 31.52
N ASP A 223 -14.77 -2.50 30.89
CA ASP A 223 -14.64 -3.96 30.90
C ASP A 223 -13.65 -4.49 29.84
N SER A 224 -13.00 -3.61 29.07
CA SER A 224 -12.07 -3.92 27.99
C SER A 224 -12.66 -4.83 26.85
N THR A 225 -13.98 -5.01 26.82
CA THR A 225 -14.65 -5.86 25.80
C THR A 225 -14.89 -5.11 24.49
N LYS A 226 -14.97 -3.78 24.51
CA LYS A 226 -15.21 -2.92 23.36
C LYS A 226 -14.07 -1.93 23.21
N THR A 227 -13.79 -1.53 21.98
CA THR A 227 -12.76 -0.53 21.68
C THR A 227 -13.27 0.44 20.63
N PHE A 228 -13.19 1.72 20.91
CA PHE A 228 -13.31 2.77 19.91
C PHE A 228 -11.91 3.26 19.55
N ALA A 229 -11.62 3.37 18.24
CA ALA A 229 -10.37 3.91 17.74
C ALA A 229 -10.66 4.90 16.61
N THR A 230 -9.95 6.02 16.59
CA THR A 230 -10.01 7.02 15.52
C THR A 230 -8.66 7.69 15.37
N GLY A 231 -8.41 8.31 14.24
CA GLY A 231 -7.16 9.05 14.05
C GLY A 231 -7.05 9.66 12.67
N VAL A 232 -6.10 10.56 12.56
CA VAL A 232 -5.70 11.21 11.31
C VAL A 232 -4.20 11.04 11.11
N VAL A 233 -3.78 10.75 9.89
CA VAL A 233 -2.36 10.67 9.50
C VAL A 233 -2.19 11.46 8.22
N GLY A 234 -1.19 12.35 8.19
CA GLY A 234 -0.77 13.10 7.01
C GLY A 234 0.59 12.66 6.51
N GLU A 235 0.81 12.81 5.21
CA GLU A 235 2.05 12.58 4.47
C GLU A 235 2.43 13.84 3.71
N TYR A 236 3.73 14.11 3.62
CA TYR A 236 4.30 15.11 2.73
C TYR A 236 5.60 14.58 2.15
N LYS A 237 5.71 14.59 0.81
CA LYS A 237 6.90 14.18 0.08
C LYS A 237 7.27 15.19 -1.01
N ILE A 238 8.56 15.25 -1.32
CA ILE A 238 9.10 15.99 -2.47
C ILE A 238 9.91 14.99 -3.28
N PHE A 239 9.72 14.95 -4.57
CA PHE A 239 10.47 14.07 -5.46
C PHE A 239 10.92 14.79 -6.73
N ARG A 240 11.91 14.23 -7.42
CA ARG A 240 12.51 14.77 -8.63
C ARG A 240 12.23 13.80 -9.79
N PRO A 241 11.29 14.13 -10.70
CA PRO A 241 10.89 13.23 -11.78
C PRO A 241 12.02 12.87 -12.76
N ARG A 242 12.98 13.77 -13.00
CA ARG A 242 14.12 13.56 -13.89
C ARG A 242 15.39 14.18 -13.32
N MET A 243 16.54 13.61 -13.64
CA MET A 243 17.87 14.22 -13.38
C MET A 243 18.31 15.09 -14.56
N THR A 244 17.90 14.71 -15.77
CA THR A 244 18.22 15.42 -17.02
C THR A 244 16.94 15.55 -17.86
N THR A 245 16.93 16.55 -18.73
CA THR A 245 15.91 16.70 -19.79
C THR A 245 16.13 15.71 -20.93
N ASN A 246 15.23 15.66 -21.91
CA ASN A 246 15.40 14.83 -23.09
C ASN A 246 16.61 15.25 -23.96
N THR A 247 17.04 16.52 -23.84
CA THR A 247 18.24 17.06 -24.49
C THR A 247 19.52 16.88 -23.69
N ASN A 248 19.49 16.05 -22.59
CA ASN A 248 20.60 15.76 -21.68
C ASN A 248 21.13 16.97 -20.88
N VAL A 249 20.32 18.00 -20.70
CA VAL A 249 20.63 19.11 -19.80
C VAL A 249 20.16 18.79 -18.38
N ILE A 250 20.93 19.18 -17.36
CA ILE A 250 20.54 18.96 -15.95
C ILE A 250 19.27 19.75 -15.64
N THR A 251 18.26 19.04 -15.09
CA THR A 251 17.06 19.68 -14.56
C THR A 251 17.03 19.63 -13.03
N THR A 252 16.53 20.67 -12.40
CA THR A 252 16.33 20.75 -10.93
C THR A 252 14.86 20.75 -10.54
N LYS A 253 13.95 20.50 -11.50
CA LYS A 253 12.51 20.50 -11.29
C LYS A 253 12.10 19.43 -10.30
N LYS A 254 11.29 19.81 -9.33
CA LYS A 254 10.78 18.95 -8.26
C LYS A 254 9.27 19.09 -8.18
N LEU A 255 8.62 18.05 -7.66
CA LEU A 255 7.19 18.08 -7.38
C LEU A 255 6.96 17.67 -5.93
N SER A 256 6.17 18.46 -5.20
CA SER A 256 5.71 18.09 -3.86
C SER A 256 4.33 17.46 -3.94
N ALA A 257 4.07 16.49 -3.08
CA ALA A 257 2.79 15.83 -2.94
C ALA A 257 2.42 15.67 -1.47
N ALA A 258 1.13 15.77 -1.16
CA ALA A 258 0.59 15.58 0.18
C ALA A 258 -0.60 14.63 0.15
N ALA A 259 -0.76 13.86 1.24
CA ALA A 259 -1.91 12.98 1.43
C ALA A 259 -2.34 12.97 2.89
N ALA A 260 -3.60 12.61 3.12
CA ALA A 260 -4.13 12.41 4.47
C ALA A 260 -5.14 11.26 4.49
N VAL A 261 -5.18 10.56 5.61
CA VAL A 261 -6.21 9.56 5.93
C VAL A 261 -6.89 9.94 7.24
N LEU A 262 -8.20 9.73 7.29
CA LEU A 262 -9.02 9.78 8.49
C LEU A 262 -9.68 8.42 8.67
N TYR A 263 -9.66 7.87 9.88
CA TYR A 263 -10.28 6.58 10.14
C TYR A 263 -11.07 6.57 11.45
N ALA A 264 -12.04 5.66 11.52
CA ALA A 264 -12.73 5.31 12.75
C ALA A 264 -13.05 3.81 12.79
N GLY A 265 -12.95 3.22 13.96
CA GLY A 265 -13.27 1.82 14.21
C GLY A 265 -13.97 1.64 15.55
N TYR A 266 -15.00 0.79 15.55
CA TYR A 266 -15.66 0.33 16.78
C TYR A 266 -15.70 -1.18 16.78
N LEU A 267 -14.97 -1.76 17.71
CA LEU A 267 -14.78 -3.20 17.84
C LEU A 267 -15.50 -3.71 19.07
N THR A 268 -16.27 -4.78 18.92
CA THR A 268 -17.00 -5.42 20.01
C THR A 268 -16.82 -6.94 19.97
N PRO A 269 -17.25 -7.70 21.00
CA PRO A 269 -17.25 -9.15 20.94
C PRO A 269 -18.11 -9.75 19.81
N LYS A 270 -19.20 -9.06 19.42
CA LYS A 270 -20.15 -9.56 18.42
C LYS A 270 -19.96 -8.94 17.04
N PHE A 271 -19.55 -7.69 16.94
CA PHE A 271 -19.38 -7.03 15.65
C PHE A 271 -18.27 -5.99 15.68
N ASP A 272 -17.68 -5.75 14.52
CA ASP A 272 -16.73 -4.68 14.27
C ASP A 272 -17.23 -3.82 13.11
N ILE A 273 -17.14 -2.49 13.27
CA ILE A 273 -17.39 -1.52 12.21
C ILE A 273 -16.11 -0.71 12.04
N LYS A 274 -15.61 -0.59 10.81
CA LYS A 274 -14.40 0.15 10.48
C LYS A 274 -14.63 0.99 9.24
N ALA A 275 -14.12 2.20 9.21
CA ALA A 275 -14.19 3.08 8.05
C ALA A 275 -12.91 3.89 7.93
N LYS A 276 -12.55 4.25 6.71
CA LYS A 276 -11.43 5.15 6.40
C LYS A 276 -11.76 5.99 5.18
N ALA A 277 -11.37 7.26 5.22
CA ALA A 277 -11.35 8.16 4.09
C ALA A 277 -9.90 8.55 3.81
N THR A 278 -9.56 8.67 2.54
CA THR A 278 -8.24 9.06 2.02
C THR A 278 -8.41 10.16 1.00
N TYR A 279 -7.61 11.21 1.11
CA TYR A 279 -7.43 12.20 0.07
C TYR A 279 -5.95 12.44 -0.13
N GLY A 280 -5.48 12.42 -1.37
CA GLY A 280 -4.04 12.57 -1.60
C GLY A 280 -3.67 12.83 -3.05
N GLN A 281 -2.45 13.32 -3.19
CA GLN A 281 -1.75 13.61 -4.43
C GLN A 281 -0.73 12.52 -4.72
N ASN A 282 -0.62 12.08 -5.97
CA ASN A 282 0.34 11.06 -6.41
C ASN A 282 0.33 9.80 -5.52
N MET A 283 -0.84 9.15 -5.44
CA MET A 283 -1.07 7.98 -4.58
C MET A 283 -0.64 6.65 -5.22
N PHE A 284 0.10 6.70 -6.34
CA PHE A 284 0.53 5.49 -7.07
C PHE A 284 1.36 4.53 -6.22
N ASN A 285 2.33 5.05 -5.44
CA ASN A 285 3.19 4.26 -4.56
C ASN A 285 2.44 3.63 -3.36
N HIS A 286 1.17 4.00 -3.17
CA HIS A 286 0.26 3.40 -2.20
C HIS A 286 -0.73 2.39 -2.81
N LEU A 287 -0.47 1.90 -4.04
CA LEU A 287 -1.37 1.01 -4.79
C LEU A 287 -2.79 1.59 -4.96
N MET A 288 -2.91 2.90 -5.03
CA MET A 288 -4.13 3.61 -5.38
C MET A 288 -4.05 4.11 -6.82
N ILE A 289 -5.15 4.65 -7.35
CA ILE A 289 -5.18 5.32 -8.66
C ILE A 289 -4.47 6.68 -8.60
N GLY A 290 -4.20 7.29 -9.76
CA GLY A 290 -3.54 8.58 -9.89
C GLY A 290 -2.03 8.49 -10.12
N GLY A 291 -1.36 9.60 -9.87
CA GLY A 291 0.04 9.84 -10.16
C GLY A 291 0.29 11.34 -10.35
N TYR A 292 1.02 11.71 -11.40
CA TYR A 292 1.25 13.10 -11.77
C TYR A 292 1.37 13.23 -13.30
N ALA A 293 1.37 14.47 -13.81
CA ALA A 293 1.44 14.76 -15.23
C ALA A 293 2.36 15.94 -15.52
N ILE A 294 2.73 16.09 -16.79
CA ILE A 294 3.43 17.29 -17.29
C ILE A 294 2.44 18.46 -17.20
N ARG A 295 2.86 19.54 -16.55
CA ARG A 295 2.06 20.77 -16.45
C ARG A 295 2.03 21.50 -17.79
N HIS A 296 0.88 22.06 -18.15
CA HIS A 296 0.72 22.87 -19.36
C HIS A 296 1.67 24.08 -19.36
N PHE A 297 2.16 24.41 -20.54
CA PHE A 297 2.98 25.58 -20.83
C PHE A 297 2.52 26.22 -22.15
N ASP A 298 2.50 27.55 -22.20
CA ASP A 298 2.14 28.29 -23.40
C ASP A 298 3.29 28.38 -24.42
N VAL A 299 4.51 28.31 -23.94
CA VAL A 299 5.74 28.26 -24.73
C VAL A 299 6.57 27.10 -24.30
N MET A 300 7.06 26.29 -25.25
CA MET A 300 7.90 25.14 -24.98
C MET A 300 9.10 25.56 -24.12
N PRO A 301 9.29 24.97 -22.94
CA PRO A 301 10.44 25.25 -22.10
C PRO A 301 11.75 24.93 -22.82
N ILE A 302 12.76 25.78 -22.61
CA ILE A 302 14.11 25.55 -23.14
C ILE A 302 14.58 24.17 -22.67
N ASP A 303 15.19 23.42 -23.60
CA ASP A 303 15.69 22.05 -23.36
C ASP A 303 14.62 21.07 -22.86
N GLU A 304 13.33 21.34 -23.08
CA GLU A 304 12.21 20.53 -22.58
C GLU A 304 12.25 20.37 -21.04
N ASP A 305 12.65 21.39 -20.30
CA ASP A 305 12.69 21.38 -18.84
C ASP A 305 11.30 21.58 -18.23
N TRP A 306 10.47 20.54 -18.30
CA TRP A 306 9.06 20.56 -17.95
C TRP A 306 8.83 20.71 -16.45
N ASP A 307 7.78 21.46 -16.11
CA ASP A 307 7.15 21.42 -14.80
C ASP A 307 6.10 20.31 -14.73
N TYR A 308 5.73 19.91 -13.52
CA TYR A 308 4.80 18.82 -13.26
C TYR A 308 3.64 19.27 -12.37
N THR A 309 2.54 18.52 -12.43
CA THR A 309 1.38 18.70 -11.57
C THR A 309 0.86 17.34 -11.07
N ASN A 310 0.44 17.28 -9.81
CA ASN A 310 -0.11 16.05 -9.24
C ASN A 310 -1.54 15.79 -9.74
N LEU A 311 -1.89 14.53 -9.85
CA LEU A 311 -3.26 14.05 -9.88
C LEU A 311 -3.73 13.75 -8.47
N GLU A 312 -4.93 14.20 -8.14
CA GLU A 312 -5.56 14.06 -6.83
C GLU A 312 -6.57 12.91 -6.84
N VAL A 313 -6.67 12.24 -5.72
CA VAL A 313 -7.56 11.08 -5.52
C VAL A 313 -8.30 11.23 -4.21
N ALA A 314 -9.61 10.99 -4.24
CA ALA A 314 -10.43 10.78 -3.06
C ALA A 314 -10.87 9.32 -3.00
N ALA A 315 -10.75 8.68 -1.85
CA ALA A 315 -11.22 7.32 -1.65
C ALA A 315 -11.77 7.11 -0.25
N ALA A 316 -12.73 6.18 -0.12
CA ALA A 316 -13.25 5.79 1.18
C ALA A 316 -13.66 4.32 1.16
N TRP A 317 -13.66 3.69 2.34
CA TRP A 317 -14.21 2.36 2.51
C TRP A 317 -14.92 2.21 3.86
N LEU A 318 -15.86 1.26 3.89
CA LEU A 318 -16.59 0.80 5.07
C LEU A 318 -16.47 -0.72 5.16
N ASN A 319 -16.20 -1.23 6.35
CA ASN A 319 -16.14 -2.67 6.63
C ASN A 319 -16.94 -3.01 7.87
N PHE A 320 -17.84 -4.00 7.74
CA PHE A 320 -18.60 -4.56 8.83
C PHE A 320 -18.24 -6.05 9.00
N THR A 321 -18.06 -6.48 10.23
CA THR A 321 -17.84 -7.90 10.58
C THR A 321 -18.83 -8.29 11.66
N TYR A 322 -19.50 -9.43 11.50
CA TYR A 322 -20.32 -10.04 12.54
C TYR A 322 -19.75 -11.40 12.95
N LYS A 323 -19.63 -11.62 14.26
CA LYS A 323 -19.06 -12.82 14.87
C LYS A 323 -20.18 -13.61 15.49
N PHE A 324 -20.64 -14.67 14.78
CA PHE A 324 -21.68 -15.55 15.32
C PHE A 324 -21.22 -16.27 16.58
N ASN A 325 -19.98 -16.75 16.54
CA ASN A 325 -19.26 -17.39 17.64
C ASN A 325 -17.75 -17.31 17.37
N SER A 326 -16.92 -17.96 18.17
CA SER A 326 -15.46 -17.98 18.00
C SER A 326 -14.95 -18.64 16.70
N LYS A 327 -15.81 -19.42 16.03
CA LYS A 327 -15.46 -20.17 14.81
C LYS A 327 -16.01 -19.53 13.54
N LEU A 328 -17.23 -18.99 13.59
CA LEU A 328 -17.95 -18.52 12.40
C LEU A 328 -18.09 -17.00 12.42
N HIS A 329 -17.48 -16.36 11.43
CA HIS A 329 -17.60 -14.92 11.20
C HIS A 329 -18.13 -14.64 9.79
N THR A 330 -18.80 -13.52 9.61
CA THR A 330 -19.20 -12.99 8.30
C THR A 330 -18.85 -11.51 8.23
N GLY A 331 -18.79 -10.95 7.04
CA GLY A 331 -18.50 -9.53 6.89
C GLY A 331 -18.93 -8.98 5.54
N LEU A 332 -19.00 -7.65 5.50
CA LEU A 332 -19.28 -6.87 4.30
C LEU A 332 -18.19 -5.81 4.15
N PHE A 333 -17.81 -5.55 2.92
CA PHE A 333 -16.89 -4.46 2.56
C PHE A 333 -17.50 -3.66 1.41
N ALA A 334 -17.36 -2.33 1.49
CA ALA A 334 -17.67 -1.42 0.40
C ALA A 334 -16.53 -0.41 0.28
N GLY A 335 -16.03 -0.20 -0.94
CA GLY A 335 -14.99 0.78 -1.25
C GLY A 335 -15.37 1.62 -2.46
N TYR A 336 -14.98 2.91 -2.45
CA TYR A 336 -15.13 3.86 -3.55
C TYR A 336 -13.86 4.69 -3.69
N ALA A 337 -13.43 4.95 -4.92
CA ALA A 337 -12.32 5.85 -5.22
C ALA A 337 -12.63 6.64 -6.49
N GLN A 338 -12.23 7.92 -6.52
CA GLN A 338 -12.48 8.84 -7.61
C GLN A 338 -11.21 9.60 -7.99
N ASN A 339 -10.98 9.74 -9.29
CA ASN A 339 -10.00 10.67 -9.84
C ASN A 339 -10.55 12.12 -9.75
N MET A 340 -9.83 12.97 -9.05
CA MET A 340 -10.20 14.36 -8.80
C MET A 340 -9.51 15.33 -9.79
N GLY A 341 -8.69 14.79 -10.72
CA GLY A 341 -7.90 15.59 -11.65
C GLY A 341 -6.71 16.26 -11.02
N SER A 342 -6.27 17.35 -11.60
CA SER A 342 -5.11 18.16 -11.25
C SER A 342 -5.52 19.58 -10.88
N LYS A 343 -4.69 20.27 -10.06
CA LYS A 343 -4.88 21.70 -9.76
C LYS A 343 -4.47 22.63 -10.91
N ASN A 344 -3.60 22.17 -11.78
CA ASN A 344 -3.09 22.94 -12.92
C ASN A 344 -3.46 22.25 -14.22
N ASN A 345 -3.57 22.99 -15.30
CA ASN A 345 -3.75 22.41 -16.63
C ASN A 345 -2.60 21.47 -16.97
N ILE A 346 -2.94 20.37 -17.64
CA ILE A 346 -2.01 19.33 -18.08
C ILE A 346 -1.65 19.60 -19.53
N TYR A 347 -0.39 19.37 -19.90
CA TYR A 347 0.07 19.41 -21.27
C TYR A 347 -0.52 18.22 -22.04
N GLU A 348 -1.10 18.50 -23.23
CA GLU A 348 -1.72 17.46 -24.08
C GLU A 348 -2.56 16.47 -23.26
N TRP A 349 -3.54 16.99 -22.50
CA TRP A 349 -4.31 16.26 -21.47
C TRP A 349 -5.03 14.99 -21.94
N ASN A 350 -5.20 14.79 -23.25
CA ASN A 350 -5.72 13.56 -23.82
C ASN A 350 -4.60 12.57 -24.24
N ASP A 351 -3.34 12.99 -24.29
CA ASP A 351 -2.22 12.09 -24.54
C ASP A 351 -1.74 11.46 -23.21
N LEU A 352 -1.84 10.14 -23.11
CA LEU A 352 -1.39 9.39 -21.94
C LEU A 352 0.12 9.45 -21.70
N ASN A 353 0.92 9.82 -22.70
CA ASN A 353 2.37 10.05 -22.53
C ASN A 353 2.70 11.25 -21.65
N SER A 354 1.73 12.17 -21.45
CA SER A 354 1.87 13.28 -20.53
C SER A 354 1.73 12.89 -19.06
N TYR A 355 1.37 11.63 -18.75
CA TYR A 355 1.04 11.15 -17.42
C TYR A 355 2.02 10.08 -16.90
N TYR A 356 2.27 10.08 -15.60
CA TYR A 356 3.06 9.11 -14.87
C TYR A 356 2.26 8.56 -13.70
N GLY A 357 1.83 7.28 -13.77
CA GLY A 357 1.01 6.66 -12.72
C GLY A 357 0.12 5.54 -13.28
N ARG A 358 -1.13 5.49 -12.82
CA ARG A 358 -2.10 4.48 -13.28
C ARG A 358 -3.52 5.01 -13.30
N ALA A 359 -4.38 4.36 -14.13
CA ALA A 359 -5.82 4.59 -14.16
C ALA A 359 -6.21 6.04 -14.50
N PHE A 360 -5.47 6.68 -15.40
CA PHE A 360 -5.77 8.03 -15.87
C PHE A 360 -7.06 8.08 -16.71
N ASP A 361 -7.42 6.93 -17.26
CA ASP A 361 -8.63 6.67 -18.05
C ASP A 361 -9.82 6.19 -17.21
N ILE A 362 -9.70 6.22 -15.86
CA ILE A 362 -10.75 5.85 -14.92
C ILE A 362 -11.25 7.07 -14.16
N ALA A 363 -12.56 7.34 -14.25
CA ALA A 363 -13.22 8.40 -13.50
C ALA A 363 -13.42 8.03 -12.03
N TYR A 364 -13.94 6.81 -11.80
CA TYR A 364 -14.17 6.27 -10.46
C TYR A 364 -14.12 4.74 -10.46
N LEU A 365 -13.93 4.21 -9.26
CA LEU A 365 -13.94 2.78 -8.95
C LEU A 365 -14.85 2.52 -7.76
N TYR A 366 -15.52 1.35 -7.75
CA TYR A 366 -16.13 0.85 -6.52
C TYR A 366 -16.06 -0.66 -6.43
N ARG A 367 -16.14 -1.16 -5.20
CA ARG A 367 -16.16 -2.59 -4.89
C ARG A 367 -17.10 -2.86 -3.74
N PHE A 368 -17.87 -3.96 -3.88
CA PHE A 368 -18.62 -4.56 -2.80
C PHE A 368 -18.18 -6.00 -2.64
N SER A 369 -17.95 -6.45 -1.40
CA SER A 369 -17.74 -7.87 -1.12
C SER A 369 -18.48 -8.31 0.13
N ALA A 370 -18.84 -9.60 0.14
CA ALA A 370 -19.33 -10.28 1.32
C ALA A 370 -18.39 -11.45 1.61
N ARG A 371 -18.15 -11.77 2.88
CA ARG A 371 -17.29 -12.88 3.23
C ARG A 371 -17.90 -13.75 4.32
N ILE A 372 -17.48 -15.02 4.32
CA ILE A 372 -17.68 -15.97 5.40
C ILE A 372 -16.35 -16.60 5.77
N GLU A 373 -16.09 -16.72 7.06
CA GLU A 373 -14.86 -17.30 7.62
C GLU A 373 -15.25 -18.39 8.64
N TYR A 374 -14.64 -19.57 8.50
CA TYR A 374 -14.78 -20.65 9.45
C TYR A 374 -13.41 -21.05 10.01
N ASN A 375 -13.23 -20.91 11.31
CA ASN A 375 -11.97 -21.14 12.02
C ASN A 375 -12.04 -22.44 12.84
N VAL A 376 -11.09 -23.34 12.60
CA VAL A 376 -10.95 -24.61 13.33
C VAL A 376 -9.52 -24.77 13.81
N GLY A 377 -9.30 -24.56 15.10
CA GLY A 377 -7.94 -24.56 15.65
C GLY A 377 -7.08 -23.50 14.97
N LYS A 378 -6.02 -23.93 14.29
CA LYS A 378 -5.10 -23.06 13.54
C LYS A 378 -5.41 -22.96 12.03
N VAL A 379 -6.52 -23.56 11.59
CA VAL A 379 -6.96 -23.52 10.19
C VAL A 379 -8.13 -22.58 10.03
N GLN A 380 -8.06 -21.70 9.03
CA GLN A 380 -9.13 -20.84 8.59
C GLN A 380 -9.54 -21.21 7.16
N PHE A 381 -10.84 -21.36 6.94
CA PHE A 381 -11.48 -21.44 5.64
C PHE A 381 -12.21 -20.14 5.39
N GLY A 382 -11.97 -19.52 4.26
CA GLY A 382 -12.59 -18.26 3.86
C GLY A 382 -13.21 -18.34 2.47
N PHE A 383 -14.35 -17.69 2.28
CA PHE A 383 -14.94 -17.48 0.97
C PHE A 383 -15.43 -16.04 0.86
N GLU A 384 -15.12 -15.37 -0.26
CA GLU A 384 -15.44 -13.97 -0.50
C GLU A 384 -15.80 -13.74 -1.97
N PRO A 385 -17.09 -13.61 -2.33
CA PRO A 385 -17.51 -13.00 -3.59
C PRO A 385 -17.28 -11.49 -3.55
N GLU A 386 -16.68 -10.95 -4.62
CA GLU A 386 -16.47 -9.52 -4.82
C GLU A 386 -17.11 -9.07 -6.14
N TYR A 387 -17.80 -7.93 -6.13
CA TYR A 387 -18.23 -7.20 -7.31
C TYR A 387 -17.44 -5.91 -7.40
N SER A 388 -16.69 -5.73 -8.48
CA SER A 388 -15.83 -4.56 -8.71
C SER A 388 -16.20 -3.89 -10.01
N VAL A 389 -16.18 -2.55 -10.03
CA VAL A 389 -16.47 -1.73 -11.21
C VAL A 389 -15.39 -0.67 -11.39
N ALA A 390 -15.04 -0.42 -12.66
CA ALA A 390 -14.20 0.69 -13.10
C ALA A 390 -14.92 1.46 -14.21
N ALA A 391 -15.06 2.77 -14.05
CA ALA A 391 -15.70 3.66 -15.01
C ALA A 391 -14.64 4.30 -15.92
N TYR A 392 -14.49 3.75 -17.12
CA TYR A 392 -13.51 4.17 -18.10
C TYR A 392 -14.04 5.29 -18.98
N GLY A 393 -13.20 6.28 -19.26
CA GLY A 393 -13.52 7.39 -20.16
C GLY A 393 -12.47 7.61 -21.25
N ASN A 394 -12.89 8.17 -22.37
CA ASN A 394 -12.07 8.39 -23.56
C ASN A 394 -11.57 9.83 -23.73
N GLN A 395 -12.19 10.81 -23.09
CA GLN A 395 -11.81 12.23 -23.19
C GLN A 395 -11.70 12.89 -21.82
N ARG A 396 -10.78 13.82 -21.69
CA ARG A 396 -10.51 14.58 -20.46
C ARG A 396 -10.57 16.08 -20.72
N ASN A 397 -10.88 16.85 -19.69
CA ASN A 397 -10.63 18.30 -19.71
C ASN A 397 -9.15 18.61 -19.40
N SER A 398 -8.78 19.87 -19.44
CA SER A 398 -7.40 20.33 -19.20
C SER A 398 -6.86 20.00 -17.80
N LEU A 399 -7.72 19.69 -16.85
CA LEU A 399 -7.34 19.24 -15.51
C LEU A 399 -7.22 17.71 -15.38
N GLY A 400 -7.37 16.96 -16.49
CA GLY A 400 -7.30 15.51 -16.50
C GLY A 400 -8.55 14.81 -15.96
N ILE A 401 -9.66 15.52 -15.77
CA ILE A 401 -10.94 14.94 -15.35
C ILE A 401 -11.66 14.41 -16.58
N LEU A 402 -12.04 13.14 -16.52
CA LEU A 402 -12.81 12.49 -17.57
C LEU A 402 -14.18 13.13 -17.74
N GLN A 403 -14.58 13.34 -18.98
CA GLN A 403 -15.81 14.01 -19.36
C GLN A 403 -16.84 12.99 -19.84
N ASN A 404 -18.10 13.29 -19.58
CA ASN A 404 -19.23 12.62 -20.21
C ASN A 404 -19.75 13.47 -21.37
N ASN A 405 -20.59 12.91 -22.21
CA ASN A 405 -21.19 13.61 -23.36
C ASN A 405 -21.77 14.97 -22.94
N SER A 406 -21.30 16.02 -23.58
CA SER A 406 -21.71 17.39 -23.34
C SER A 406 -21.46 18.23 -24.61
N GLU A 407 -21.93 19.48 -24.62
CA GLU A 407 -21.73 20.41 -25.72
C GLU A 407 -20.24 20.59 -26.10
N ASN A 408 -19.35 20.61 -25.09
CA ASN A 408 -17.90 20.75 -25.30
C ASN A 408 -17.20 19.43 -25.62
N TYR A 409 -17.83 18.27 -25.32
CA TYR A 409 -17.29 16.91 -25.49
C TYR A 409 -18.36 15.98 -26.07
N PRO A 410 -18.83 16.20 -27.31
CA PRO A 410 -20.01 15.52 -27.85
C PRO A 410 -19.80 14.01 -28.12
N THR A 411 -18.55 13.54 -28.18
CA THR A 411 -18.21 12.12 -28.38
C THR A 411 -17.63 11.47 -27.13
N SER A 412 -17.68 12.17 -26.00
CA SER A 412 -17.14 11.67 -24.72
C SER A 412 -18.12 10.70 -24.09
N GLU A 413 -17.58 9.57 -23.63
CA GLU A 413 -18.36 8.54 -22.94
C GLU A 413 -17.58 8.03 -21.73
N ILE A 414 -18.30 7.86 -20.61
CA ILE A 414 -17.81 7.11 -19.44
C ILE A 414 -18.60 5.81 -19.38
N LYS A 415 -17.88 4.68 -19.57
CA LYS A 415 -18.45 3.34 -19.62
C LYS A 415 -17.94 2.50 -18.46
N GLU A 416 -18.86 1.90 -17.71
CA GLU A 416 -18.49 0.98 -16.64
C GLU A 416 -18.11 -0.40 -17.15
N GLN A 417 -16.99 -0.91 -16.64
CA GLN A 417 -16.57 -2.30 -16.77
C GLN A 417 -16.65 -2.96 -15.41
N ASN A 418 -17.18 -4.18 -15.36
CA ASN A 418 -17.38 -4.89 -14.11
C ASN A 418 -16.70 -6.26 -14.09
N ASN A 419 -16.41 -6.75 -12.88
CA ASN A 419 -15.90 -8.10 -12.65
C ASN A 419 -16.54 -8.68 -11.39
N ILE A 420 -16.93 -9.95 -11.46
CA ILE A 420 -17.25 -10.75 -10.28
C ILE A 420 -16.07 -11.67 -10.02
N ARG A 421 -15.46 -11.51 -8.83
CA ARG A 421 -14.44 -12.43 -8.31
C ARG A 421 -15.08 -13.37 -7.29
N LEU A 422 -14.76 -14.66 -7.41
CA LEU A 422 -15.03 -15.65 -6.38
C LEU A 422 -13.70 -16.08 -5.79
N LEU A 423 -13.49 -15.79 -4.53
CA LEU A 423 -12.25 -16.10 -3.81
C LEU A 423 -12.53 -17.12 -2.71
N GLY A 424 -11.85 -18.27 -2.80
CA GLY A 424 -11.73 -19.24 -1.71
C GLY A 424 -10.32 -19.20 -1.11
N ALA A 425 -10.17 -19.29 0.20
CA ALA A 425 -8.86 -19.32 0.83
C ALA A 425 -8.82 -20.34 1.97
N VAL A 426 -7.71 -21.06 2.07
CA VAL A 426 -7.40 -21.92 3.21
C VAL A 426 -6.07 -21.46 3.80
N THR A 427 -6.05 -21.18 5.10
CA THR A 427 -4.86 -20.70 5.80
C THR A 427 -4.59 -21.55 7.03
N TYR A 428 -3.37 -22.09 7.16
CA TYR A 428 -2.87 -22.73 8.37
C TYR A 428 -1.83 -21.84 9.03
N THR A 429 -2.08 -21.41 10.26
CA THR A 429 -1.18 -20.56 11.05
C THR A 429 -0.38 -21.39 12.05
N PHE A 430 0.92 -21.18 12.16
CA PHE A 430 1.82 -21.92 13.08
C PHE A 430 2.56 -21.01 14.07
#